data_280f42b78b750d7451ee20753760e0ad
#
_entry.id   280f42b78b750d7451ee20753760e0ad
#
_cell.length_a   1.000
_cell.length_b   1.000
_cell.length_c   1.000
_cell.angle_alpha   90.00
_cell.angle_beta   90.00
_cell.angle_gamma   90.00
#
_symmetry.space_group_name_H-M   'P 1'
#
loop_
_entity.id
_entity.type
_entity.pdbx_description
1 polymer ?
#
loop_
_entity_poly.entity_id
_entity_poly.type
_entity_poly.pdbx_seq_one_letter_code
_entity_poly.pdbx_strand_id
1 'polypeptide(L)'
;MALDVDRAEVPHTLDEPAPKTLGVLDQGAFWGNLGVSLLGFSGALAVLAPAGVPQLSFAAAVTACVVGTVIGSIMVGLAAVPGARTGAPAMMLLRGLFGTKLSYLPTVLNILQLVGWGTFELLVIAQGAEALFGGGPHWLYVLVAGVLTTVLTLRPLGALRLLRRYVSIAVAIAMVYFFVQLLRQPLPDMNTGSWQGFWPGADAALAVAVSWIPVASDYSRHSKSVTGAFGAATVGYSITQIACYLLGLLGLALVAGDADRVFDPMLAVPLGVIFFGVLVLREVDQSFANTYSTAVSIQNLRPSADRRVLCVIIGALITLLALTLDIAQFSNFLLLIGSVFVPMFGVLAVDYFLHGRRRSYDLSAQAPSRWGMLLAWFLGFAAFQVINPGELGWWSRLWTGLRDAIGFTVPAWMSAALTSFVVAALAAAIIGAFRRRGAES
;
A
#
# COMPACT_ATOMS: atom_id res chain seq x y z
N MET A 1 17.90 -32.53 -12.42
CA MET A 1 18.36 -31.19 -12.06
C MET A 1 17.56 -30.78 -10.82
N ALA A 2 18.00 -31.24 -9.64
CA ALA A 2 17.39 -30.91 -8.36
C ALA A 2 17.55 -29.38 -8.18
N LEU A 3 16.44 -28.68 -8.05
CA LEU A 3 16.41 -27.27 -7.73
C LEU A 3 17.06 -27.11 -6.35
N ASP A 4 18.22 -26.45 -6.32
CA ASP A 4 18.91 -26.03 -5.11
C ASP A 4 18.08 -24.90 -4.45
N VAL A 5 16.88 -25.29 -3.95
CA VAL A 5 15.82 -24.38 -3.47
C VAL A 5 16.13 -23.90 -2.05
N ASP A 6 17.04 -24.58 -1.32
CA ASP A 6 17.28 -24.30 0.10
C ASP A 6 18.33 -23.21 0.38
N ARG A 7 19.15 -22.83 -0.58
CA ARG A 7 20.26 -21.88 -0.34
C ARG A 7 19.95 -20.38 -0.50
N ALA A 8 18.73 -20.00 -0.88
CA ALA A 8 18.39 -18.59 -1.17
C ALA A 8 17.02 -18.16 -0.62
N GLU A 9 16.55 -18.78 0.46
CA GLU A 9 15.31 -18.38 1.13
C GLU A 9 15.55 -17.30 2.19
N VAL A 10 14.50 -16.56 2.58
CA VAL A 10 14.58 -15.54 3.63
C VAL A 10 14.87 -16.21 4.97
N PRO A 11 15.85 -15.70 5.75
CA PRO A 11 16.14 -16.19 7.09
C PRO A 11 14.89 -16.19 7.99
N HIS A 12 14.85 -17.11 8.95
CA HIS A 12 13.71 -17.25 9.87
C HIS A 12 13.70 -16.15 10.93
N THR A 13 14.87 -15.58 11.26
CA THR A 13 15.04 -14.49 12.23
C THR A 13 15.72 -13.28 11.55
N LEU A 14 15.80 -12.14 12.24
CA LEU A 14 16.51 -10.95 11.74
C LEU A 14 18.00 -10.94 12.07
N ASP A 15 18.52 -11.95 12.74
CA ASP A 15 19.94 -12.06 13.14
C ASP A 15 20.84 -12.39 11.93
N GLU A 16 20.26 -12.93 10.87
CA GLU A 16 20.97 -13.29 9.64
C GLU A 16 20.79 -12.24 8.56
N PRO A 17 21.82 -11.94 7.74
CA PRO A 17 21.72 -10.96 6.67
C PRO A 17 20.79 -11.43 5.54
N ALA A 18 20.01 -10.50 4.99
CA ALA A 18 19.11 -10.79 3.88
C ALA A 18 19.90 -11.09 2.58
N PRO A 19 19.59 -12.17 1.84
CA PRO A 19 20.24 -12.46 0.57
C PRO A 19 19.84 -11.44 -0.49
N LYS A 20 20.83 -10.85 -1.19
CA LYS A 20 20.62 -9.90 -2.32
C LYS A 20 20.55 -10.65 -3.64
N THR A 21 19.42 -11.26 -3.92
CA THR A 21 19.22 -12.15 -5.08
C THR A 21 18.38 -11.55 -6.20
N LEU A 22 17.56 -10.52 -5.91
CA LEU A 22 16.59 -9.98 -6.86
C LEU A 22 17.20 -8.92 -7.78
N GLY A 23 17.14 -9.19 -9.10
CA GLY A 23 17.50 -8.22 -10.14
C GLY A 23 16.42 -7.18 -10.37
N VAL A 24 16.65 -6.24 -11.31
CA VAL A 24 15.70 -5.18 -11.67
C VAL A 24 14.37 -5.75 -12.20
N LEU A 25 14.46 -6.78 -13.06
CA LEU A 25 13.27 -7.43 -13.60
C LEU A 25 12.48 -8.18 -12.53
N ASP A 26 13.17 -8.77 -11.55
CA ASP A 26 12.53 -9.46 -10.43
C ASP A 26 11.77 -8.50 -9.54
N GLN A 27 12.40 -7.38 -9.20
CA GLN A 27 11.78 -6.30 -8.45
C GLN A 27 10.63 -5.65 -9.25
N GLY A 28 10.83 -5.43 -10.56
CA GLY A 28 9.79 -4.85 -11.43
C GLY A 28 8.56 -5.75 -11.55
N ALA A 29 8.75 -7.05 -11.72
CA ALA A 29 7.64 -8.01 -11.74
C ALA A 29 6.93 -8.09 -10.38
N PHE A 30 7.68 -8.06 -9.27
CA PHE A 30 7.11 -8.04 -7.93
C PHE A 30 6.26 -6.78 -7.69
N TRP A 31 6.81 -5.59 -7.90
CA TRP A 31 6.09 -4.33 -7.71
C TRP A 31 4.94 -4.17 -8.71
N GLY A 32 5.14 -4.64 -9.95
CA GLY A 32 4.06 -4.68 -10.94
C GLY A 32 2.91 -5.60 -10.52
N ASN A 33 3.21 -6.75 -9.92
CA ASN A 33 2.17 -7.59 -9.34
C ASN A 33 1.44 -6.91 -8.18
N LEU A 34 2.16 -6.26 -7.27
CA LEU A 34 1.54 -5.58 -6.13
C LEU A 34 0.61 -4.42 -6.54
N GLY A 35 0.87 -3.80 -7.69
CA GLY A 35 0.00 -2.75 -8.23
C GLY A 35 -1.27 -3.27 -8.91
N VAL A 36 -1.39 -4.59 -9.17
CA VAL A 36 -2.63 -5.19 -9.64
C VAL A 36 -3.42 -5.68 -8.43
N SER A 37 -4.60 -5.16 -8.17
CA SER A 37 -5.47 -5.62 -7.09
C SER A 37 -6.94 -5.48 -7.46
N LEU A 38 -7.75 -6.46 -7.09
CA LEU A 38 -9.21 -6.38 -7.20
C LEU A 38 -9.77 -5.26 -6.32
N LEU A 39 -9.09 -4.93 -5.20
CA LEU A 39 -9.40 -3.74 -4.41
C LEU A 39 -9.18 -2.43 -5.20
N GLY A 40 -8.28 -2.42 -6.19
CA GLY A 40 -8.11 -1.28 -7.10
C GLY A 40 -9.32 -1.07 -8.01
N PHE A 41 -10.01 -2.13 -8.42
CA PHE A 41 -11.24 -2.02 -9.21
C PHE A 41 -12.39 -1.44 -8.39
N SER A 42 -12.63 -1.97 -7.18
CA SER A 42 -13.65 -1.44 -6.27
C SER A 42 -13.26 -0.06 -5.73
N GLY A 43 -11.99 0.17 -5.43
CA GLY A 43 -11.42 1.43 -4.96
C GLY A 43 -11.47 2.57 -5.99
N ALA A 44 -11.68 2.26 -7.28
CA ALA A 44 -11.91 3.27 -8.31
C ALA A 44 -13.14 4.15 -7.99
N LEU A 45 -14.12 3.64 -7.22
CA LEU A 45 -15.24 4.44 -6.73
C LEU A 45 -14.77 5.58 -5.82
N ALA A 46 -13.80 5.33 -4.94
CA ALA A 46 -13.26 6.37 -4.05
C ALA A 46 -12.54 7.49 -4.82
N VAL A 47 -12.05 7.19 -6.03
CA VAL A 47 -11.49 8.21 -6.93
C VAL A 47 -12.59 8.92 -7.70
N LEU A 48 -13.59 8.19 -8.23
CA LEU A 48 -14.68 8.73 -9.04
C LEU A 48 -15.65 9.58 -8.20
N ALA A 49 -16.01 9.10 -7.03
CA ALA A 49 -16.97 9.72 -6.13
C ALA A 49 -16.39 9.88 -4.71
N PRO A 50 -15.41 10.79 -4.52
CA PRO A 50 -14.82 11.02 -3.21
C PRO A 50 -15.86 11.54 -2.22
N ALA A 51 -15.79 11.09 -0.96
CA ALA A 51 -16.75 11.48 0.06
C ALA A 51 -16.77 13.00 0.30
N GLY A 52 -17.98 13.57 0.44
CA GLY A 52 -18.19 14.97 0.79
C GLY A 52 -17.99 15.99 -0.34
N VAL A 53 -17.74 15.52 -1.58
CA VAL A 53 -17.57 16.37 -2.76
C VAL A 53 -18.37 15.84 -3.95
N PRO A 54 -18.68 16.67 -4.96
CA PRO A 54 -19.37 16.20 -6.17
C PRO A 54 -18.58 15.11 -6.88
N GLN A 55 -19.29 14.17 -7.51
CA GLN A 55 -18.69 13.14 -8.36
C GLN A 55 -17.83 13.79 -9.46
N LEU A 56 -16.64 13.22 -9.66
CA LEU A 56 -15.74 13.65 -10.71
C LEU A 56 -16.28 13.33 -12.11
N SER A 57 -15.93 14.16 -13.08
CA SER A 57 -16.03 13.73 -14.47
C SER A 57 -15.07 12.56 -14.72
N PHE A 58 -15.37 11.73 -15.72
CA PHE A 58 -14.51 10.59 -16.04
C PHE A 58 -13.07 11.05 -16.35
N ALA A 59 -12.90 12.15 -17.09
CA ALA A 59 -11.59 12.74 -17.36
C ALA A 59 -10.88 13.20 -16.08
N ALA A 60 -11.59 13.82 -15.15
CA ALA A 60 -11.03 14.22 -13.86
C ALA A 60 -10.62 13.00 -13.01
N ALA A 61 -11.44 11.96 -12.97
CA ALA A 61 -11.14 10.72 -12.24
C ALA A 61 -9.91 9.99 -12.81
N VAL A 62 -9.81 9.86 -14.13
CA VAL A 62 -8.62 9.31 -14.80
C VAL A 62 -7.37 10.12 -14.46
N THR A 63 -7.45 11.45 -14.54
CA THR A 63 -6.31 12.31 -14.23
C THR A 63 -5.92 12.24 -12.75
N ALA A 64 -6.90 12.24 -11.85
CA ALA A 64 -6.67 12.10 -10.41
C ALA A 64 -6.00 10.76 -10.07
N CYS A 65 -6.48 9.67 -10.68
CA CYS A 65 -5.87 8.35 -10.56
C CYS A 65 -4.39 8.34 -10.99
N VAL A 66 -4.08 8.88 -12.18
CA VAL A 66 -2.71 8.94 -12.71
C VAL A 66 -1.81 9.77 -11.81
N VAL A 67 -2.23 10.99 -11.45
CA VAL A 67 -1.45 11.92 -10.62
C VAL A 67 -1.21 11.33 -9.23
N GLY A 68 -2.25 10.86 -8.55
CA GLY A 68 -2.14 10.28 -7.22
C GLY A 68 -1.23 9.04 -7.20
N THR A 69 -1.43 8.13 -8.16
CA THR A 69 -0.61 6.92 -8.29
C THR A 69 0.86 7.24 -8.54
N VAL A 70 1.17 8.13 -9.48
CA VAL A 70 2.57 8.46 -9.83
C VAL A 70 3.29 9.10 -8.64
N ILE A 71 2.65 10.06 -7.96
CA ILE A 71 3.22 10.70 -6.76
C ILE A 71 3.47 9.66 -5.67
N GLY A 72 2.46 8.84 -5.35
CA GLY A 72 2.59 7.78 -4.34
C GLY A 72 3.67 6.76 -4.68
N SER A 73 3.76 6.33 -5.94
CA SER A 73 4.76 5.36 -6.39
C SER A 73 6.20 5.90 -6.33
N ILE A 74 6.40 7.19 -6.59
CA ILE A 74 7.71 7.84 -6.38
C ILE A 74 8.09 7.78 -4.89
N MET A 75 7.14 8.04 -3.99
CA MET A 75 7.37 7.94 -2.55
C MET A 75 7.74 6.50 -2.13
N VAL A 76 7.05 5.49 -2.68
CA VAL A 76 7.38 4.06 -2.46
C VAL A 76 8.78 3.74 -2.97
N GLY A 77 9.12 4.17 -4.18
CA GLY A 77 10.45 3.98 -4.76
C GLY A 77 11.56 4.59 -3.89
N LEU A 78 11.35 5.80 -3.37
CA LEU A 78 12.28 6.44 -2.44
C LEU A 78 12.38 5.66 -1.11
N ALA A 79 11.26 5.14 -0.58
CA ALA A 79 11.25 4.31 0.62
C ALA A 79 11.95 2.95 0.44
N ALA A 80 12.05 2.46 -0.80
CA ALA A 80 12.78 1.25 -1.14
C ALA A 80 14.31 1.43 -1.10
N VAL A 81 14.82 2.65 -1.29
CA VAL A 81 16.28 2.95 -1.35
C VAL A 81 17.02 2.55 -0.07
N PRO A 82 16.56 2.90 1.15
CA PRO A 82 17.24 2.50 2.38
C PRO A 82 17.40 0.99 2.53
N GLY A 83 16.34 0.20 2.26
CA GLY A 83 16.38 -1.25 2.33
C GLY A 83 17.40 -1.88 1.37
N ALA A 84 17.37 -1.47 0.10
CA ALA A 84 18.31 -1.95 -0.91
C ALA A 84 19.79 -1.63 -0.55
N ARG A 85 20.04 -0.50 0.13
CA ARG A 85 21.36 -0.08 0.55
C ARG A 85 21.85 -0.83 1.78
N THR A 86 21.03 -0.92 2.82
CA THR A 86 21.41 -1.45 4.14
C THR A 86 21.21 -2.95 4.28
N GLY A 87 20.28 -3.54 3.54
CA GLY A 87 19.81 -4.91 3.75
C GLY A 87 18.83 -5.05 4.91
N ALA A 88 18.45 -3.94 5.58
CA ALA A 88 17.56 -3.94 6.71
C ALA A 88 16.07 -3.83 6.27
N PRO A 89 15.14 -4.50 6.98
CA PRO A 89 13.71 -4.34 6.75
C PRO A 89 13.22 -2.95 7.21
N ALA A 90 12.05 -2.55 6.71
CA ALA A 90 11.53 -1.20 6.87
C ALA A 90 11.39 -0.77 8.34
N MET A 91 10.80 -1.59 9.18
CA MET A 91 10.59 -1.24 10.59
C MET A 91 11.92 -1.13 11.37
N MET A 92 12.93 -1.91 10.99
CA MET A 92 14.26 -1.79 11.58
C MET A 92 14.94 -0.46 11.19
N LEU A 93 14.73 0.02 9.96
CA LEU A 93 15.23 1.33 9.53
C LEU A 93 14.65 2.48 10.33
N LEU A 94 13.43 2.35 10.86
CA LEU A 94 12.81 3.36 11.72
C LEU A 94 13.51 3.51 13.08
N ARG A 95 14.37 2.56 13.49
CA ARG A 95 15.25 2.74 14.64
C ARG A 95 16.22 3.91 14.42
N GLY A 96 16.78 4.02 13.22
CA GLY A 96 17.63 5.15 12.84
C GLY A 96 16.88 6.48 12.77
N LEU A 97 15.59 6.44 12.38
CA LEU A 97 14.75 7.64 12.25
C LEU A 97 14.26 8.16 13.61
N PHE A 98 13.71 7.30 14.45
CA PHE A 98 13.04 7.66 15.71
C PHE A 98 13.80 7.23 16.96
N GLY A 99 14.79 6.34 16.83
CA GLY A 99 15.36 5.58 17.94
C GLY A 99 14.56 4.32 18.22
N THR A 100 15.18 3.33 18.87
CA THR A 100 14.61 1.99 19.03
C THR A 100 13.24 2.01 19.73
N LYS A 101 13.15 2.67 20.90
CA LYS A 101 11.90 2.70 21.69
C LYS A 101 10.75 3.39 20.94
N LEU A 102 11.02 4.53 20.29
CA LEU A 102 9.99 5.28 19.58
C LEU A 102 9.60 4.61 18.25
N SER A 103 10.48 3.79 17.64
CA SER A 103 10.14 3.05 16.43
C SER A 103 9.08 1.96 16.65
N TYR A 104 8.81 1.59 17.89
CA TYR A 104 7.76 0.62 18.21
C TYR A 104 6.36 1.16 17.88
N LEU A 105 6.14 2.48 18.01
CA LEU A 105 4.86 3.09 17.67
C LEU A 105 4.52 2.89 16.16
N PRO A 106 5.34 3.35 15.19
CA PRO A 106 5.06 3.09 13.79
C PRO A 106 5.08 1.59 13.45
N THR A 107 5.84 0.76 14.16
CA THR A 107 5.83 -0.70 13.96
C THR A 107 4.46 -1.30 14.32
N VAL A 108 3.87 -0.92 15.46
CA VAL A 108 2.53 -1.39 15.86
C VAL A 108 1.48 -0.90 14.87
N LEU A 109 1.52 0.38 14.47
CA LEU A 109 0.60 0.92 13.46
C LEU A 109 0.73 0.20 12.12
N ASN A 110 1.96 -0.17 11.73
CA ASN A 110 2.19 -0.96 10.52
C ASN A 110 1.64 -2.39 10.63
N ILE A 111 1.78 -3.04 11.78
CA ILE A 111 1.17 -4.36 12.02
C ILE A 111 -0.36 -4.27 11.88
N LEU A 112 -0.98 -3.26 12.49
CA LEU A 112 -2.43 -3.06 12.40
C LEU A 112 -2.90 -2.82 10.96
N GLN A 113 -2.20 -1.98 10.20
CA GLN A 113 -2.55 -1.74 8.80
C GLN A 113 -2.41 -3.00 7.94
N LEU A 114 -1.33 -3.78 8.13
CA LEU A 114 -1.10 -4.98 7.32
C LEU A 114 -2.10 -6.10 7.62
N VAL A 115 -2.51 -6.23 8.88
CA VAL A 115 -3.61 -7.13 9.27
C VAL A 115 -4.92 -6.65 8.62
N GLY A 116 -5.19 -5.34 8.63
CA GLY A 116 -6.35 -4.77 7.93
C GLY A 116 -6.30 -5.03 6.42
N TRP A 117 -5.16 -4.74 5.77
CA TRP A 117 -4.99 -5.05 4.34
C TRP A 117 -5.22 -6.52 4.04
N GLY A 118 -4.57 -7.43 4.78
CA GLY A 118 -4.77 -8.87 4.59
C GLY A 118 -6.23 -9.28 4.74
N THR A 119 -6.96 -8.66 5.67
CA THR A 119 -8.40 -8.89 5.85
C THR A 119 -9.21 -8.45 4.62
N PHE A 120 -9.00 -7.22 4.13
CA PHE A 120 -9.69 -6.72 2.93
C PHE A 120 -9.32 -7.50 1.67
N GLU A 121 -8.09 -7.99 1.55
CA GLU A 121 -7.67 -8.86 0.45
C GLU A 121 -8.43 -10.19 0.46
N LEU A 122 -8.63 -10.82 1.62
CA LEU A 122 -9.43 -12.05 1.69
C LEU A 122 -10.91 -11.79 1.36
N LEU A 123 -11.46 -10.65 1.79
CA LEU A 123 -12.84 -10.25 1.46
C LEU A 123 -13.02 -10.07 -0.04
N VAL A 124 -12.10 -9.37 -0.72
CA VAL A 124 -12.21 -9.14 -2.17
C VAL A 124 -11.95 -10.42 -2.98
N ILE A 125 -11.09 -11.32 -2.49
CA ILE A 125 -10.92 -12.65 -3.09
C ILE A 125 -12.24 -13.42 -3.02
N ALA A 126 -12.91 -13.39 -1.87
CA ALA A 126 -14.19 -14.06 -1.70
C ALA A 126 -15.28 -13.46 -2.61
N GLN A 127 -15.39 -12.12 -2.68
CA GLN A 127 -16.31 -11.45 -3.61
C GLN A 127 -16.01 -11.79 -5.07
N GLY A 128 -14.73 -11.79 -5.46
CA GLY A 128 -14.31 -12.18 -6.81
C GLY A 128 -14.66 -13.64 -7.13
N ALA A 129 -14.50 -14.54 -6.15
CA ALA A 129 -14.88 -15.95 -6.30
C ALA A 129 -16.40 -16.12 -6.38
N GLU A 130 -17.18 -15.41 -5.57
CA GLU A 130 -18.64 -15.40 -5.65
C GLU A 130 -19.13 -14.95 -7.02
N ALA A 131 -18.57 -13.85 -7.54
CA ALA A 131 -18.89 -13.35 -8.86
C ALA A 131 -18.51 -14.37 -9.95
N LEU A 132 -17.36 -15.03 -9.82
CA LEU A 132 -16.83 -16.01 -10.78
C LEU A 132 -17.69 -17.28 -10.84
N PHE A 133 -18.16 -17.79 -9.70
CA PHE A 133 -18.91 -19.04 -9.59
C PHE A 133 -20.44 -18.85 -9.54
N GLY A 134 -20.91 -17.60 -9.63
CA GLY A 134 -22.34 -17.28 -9.61
C GLY A 134 -22.99 -17.46 -8.24
N GLY A 135 -22.24 -17.22 -7.16
CA GLY A 135 -22.67 -17.36 -5.77
C GLY A 135 -21.87 -18.41 -4.99
N GLY A 136 -22.41 -18.84 -3.86
CA GLY A 136 -21.78 -19.82 -2.97
C GLY A 136 -21.55 -19.28 -1.56
N PRO A 137 -21.05 -20.11 -0.63
CA PRO A 137 -20.88 -19.70 0.74
C PRO A 137 -19.63 -18.82 0.89
N HIS A 138 -19.82 -17.53 1.14
CA HIS A 138 -18.74 -16.54 1.34
C HIS A 138 -17.64 -17.03 2.29
N TRP A 139 -18.03 -17.60 3.42
CA TRP A 139 -17.09 -18.11 4.42
C TRP A 139 -16.12 -19.17 3.88
N LEU A 140 -16.57 -20.00 2.91
CA LEU A 140 -15.72 -21.05 2.31
C LEU A 140 -14.63 -20.42 1.45
N TYR A 141 -14.97 -19.43 0.64
CA TYR A 141 -13.99 -18.69 -0.18
C TYR A 141 -12.97 -17.96 0.68
N VAL A 142 -13.41 -17.33 1.78
CA VAL A 142 -12.51 -16.71 2.77
C VAL A 142 -11.56 -17.73 3.38
N LEU A 143 -12.05 -18.91 3.80
CA LEU A 143 -11.20 -19.97 4.37
C LEU A 143 -10.18 -20.49 3.35
N VAL A 144 -10.60 -20.79 2.13
CA VAL A 144 -9.70 -21.28 1.08
C VAL A 144 -8.63 -20.23 0.77
N ALA A 145 -8.99 -18.97 0.60
CA ALA A 145 -8.06 -17.87 0.38
C ALA A 145 -7.07 -17.71 1.54
N GLY A 146 -7.54 -17.78 2.78
CA GLY A 146 -6.71 -17.67 3.99
C GLY A 146 -5.69 -18.80 4.10
N VAL A 147 -6.08 -20.04 3.80
CA VAL A 147 -5.16 -21.20 3.78
C VAL A 147 -4.11 -21.03 2.68
N LEU A 148 -4.52 -20.68 1.45
CA LEU A 148 -3.60 -20.50 0.33
C LEU A 148 -2.58 -19.39 0.63
N THR A 149 -3.04 -18.23 1.11
CA THR A 149 -2.19 -17.11 1.54
C THR A 149 -1.16 -17.55 2.59
N THR A 150 -1.62 -18.26 3.62
CA THR A 150 -0.74 -18.72 4.70
C THR A 150 0.34 -19.67 4.18
N VAL A 151 -0.03 -20.64 3.34
CA VAL A 151 0.91 -21.61 2.74
C VAL A 151 1.96 -20.90 1.89
N LEU A 152 1.57 -19.94 1.04
CA LEU A 152 2.51 -19.18 0.22
C LEU A 152 3.51 -18.39 1.09
N THR A 153 3.08 -17.88 2.24
CA THR A 153 3.92 -17.06 3.13
C THR A 153 5.04 -17.84 3.82
N LEU A 154 4.92 -19.16 3.91
CA LEU A 154 5.95 -20.01 4.54
C LEU A 154 7.27 -20.04 3.73
N ARG A 155 7.21 -19.86 2.39
CA ARG A 155 8.38 -19.85 1.49
C ARG A 155 8.35 -18.61 0.58
N PRO A 156 8.59 -17.41 1.11
CA PRO A 156 8.35 -16.14 0.41
C PRO A 156 9.17 -15.97 -0.88
N LEU A 157 10.47 -16.29 -0.89
CA LEU A 157 11.30 -16.15 -2.10
C LEU A 157 10.98 -17.23 -3.16
N GLY A 158 10.55 -18.41 -2.73
CA GLY A 158 10.03 -19.44 -3.62
C GLY A 158 8.74 -19.01 -4.31
N ALA A 159 7.80 -18.44 -3.55
CA ALA A 159 6.56 -17.87 -4.04
C ALA A 159 6.82 -16.72 -5.03
N LEU A 160 7.66 -15.75 -4.66
CA LEU A 160 8.06 -14.62 -5.52
C LEU A 160 8.64 -15.06 -6.88
N ARG A 161 9.46 -16.13 -6.90
CA ARG A 161 10.03 -16.67 -8.16
C ARG A 161 8.97 -17.31 -9.06
N LEU A 162 8.03 -18.06 -8.46
CA LEU A 162 6.90 -18.66 -9.18
C LEU A 162 6.01 -17.60 -9.79
N LEU A 163 5.63 -16.60 -9.00
CA LEU A 163 4.80 -15.46 -9.40
C LEU A 163 5.41 -14.71 -10.58
N ARG A 164 6.68 -14.33 -10.47
CA ARG A 164 7.40 -13.66 -11.55
C ARG A 164 7.34 -14.42 -12.86
N ARG A 165 7.52 -15.74 -12.82
CA ARG A 165 7.72 -16.53 -14.04
C ARG A 165 6.44 -16.80 -14.80
N TYR A 166 5.32 -17.00 -14.10
CA TYR A 166 4.07 -17.47 -14.72
C TYR A 166 2.91 -16.51 -14.47
N VAL A 167 2.71 -16.08 -13.26
CA VAL A 167 1.54 -15.30 -12.86
C VAL A 167 1.58 -13.90 -13.47
N SER A 168 2.74 -13.21 -13.43
CA SER A 168 2.86 -11.85 -14.00
C SER A 168 2.52 -11.80 -15.48
N ILE A 169 2.89 -12.82 -16.26
CA ILE A 169 2.58 -12.88 -17.70
C ILE A 169 1.06 -13.12 -17.89
N ALA A 170 0.50 -14.07 -17.16
CA ALA A 170 -0.93 -14.36 -17.25
C ALA A 170 -1.79 -13.15 -16.87
N VAL A 171 -1.40 -12.43 -15.78
CA VAL A 171 -2.04 -11.20 -15.35
C VAL A 171 -1.93 -10.10 -16.39
N ALA A 172 -0.74 -9.88 -16.98
CA ALA A 172 -0.57 -8.88 -18.03
C ALA A 172 -1.46 -9.17 -19.25
N ILE A 173 -1.58 -10.43 -19.65
CA ILE A 173 -2.47 -10.84 -20.73
C ILE A 173 -3.94 -10.57 -20.35
N ALA A 174 -4.36 -10.93 -19.13
CA ALA A 174 -5.72 -10.70 -18.64
C ALA A 174 -6.07 -9.21 -18.62
N MET A 175 -5.16 -8.37 -18.11
CA MET A 175 -5.34 -6.91 -18.06
C MET A 175 -5.50 -6.32 -19.47
N VAL A 176 -4.60 -6.66 -20.41
CA VAL A 176 -4.68 -6.20 -21.80
C VAL A 176 -5.97 -6.69 -22.45
N TYR A 177 -6.36 -7.94 -22.20
CA TYR A 177 -7.60 -8.50 -22.71
C TYR A 177 -8.82 -7.67 -22.25
N PHE A 178 -8.92 -7.39 -20.94
CA PHE A 178 -10.02 -6.58 -20.41
C PHE A 178 -10.02 -5.16 -20.95
N PHE A 179 -8.86 -4.51 -21.10
CA PHE A 179 -8.79 -3.21 -21.76
C PHE A 179 -9.37 -3.23 -23.17
N VAL A 180 -8.97 -4.22 -23.99
CA VAL A 180 -9.48 -4.37 -25.36
C VAL A 180 -10.98 -4.60 -25.37
N GLN A 181 -11.52 -5.40 -24.45
CA GLN A 181 -12.95 -5.71 -24.43
C GLN A 181 -13.80 -4.56 -23.89
N LEU A 182 -13.38 -3.91 -22.80
CA LEU A 182 -14.14 -2.82 -22.19
C LEU A 182 -14.11 -1.54 -23.05
N LEU A 183 -12.99 -1.25 -23.74
CA LEU A 183 -12.89 -0.11 -24.66
C LEU A 183 -13.72 -0.28 -25.93
N ARG A 184 -14.21 -1.48 -26.24
CA ARG A 184 -15.18 -1.72 -27.32
C ARG A 184 -16.62 -1.40 -26.93
N GLN A 185 -16.89 -1.25 -25.63
CA GLN A 185 -18.19 -0.84 -25.12
C GLN A 185 -18.41 0.66 -25.32
N PRO A 186 -19.66 1.15 -25.28
CA PRO A 186 -19.94 2.58 -25.29
C PRO A 186 -19.25 3.26 -24.11
N LEU A 187 -18.30 4.15 -24.40
CA LEU A 187 -17.58 4.90 -23.36
C LEU A 187 -18.49 5.97 -22.75
N PRO A 188 -18.31 6.25 -21.43
CA PRO A 188 -19.03 7.32 -20.80
C PRO A 188 -18.62 8.69 -21.38
N ASP A 189 -19.50 9.69 -21.26
CA ASP A 189 -19.12 11.06 -21.58
C ASP A 189 -18.00 11.53 -20.63
N MET A 190 -16.85 11.83 -21.23
CA MET A 190 -15.63 12.21 -20.50
C MET A 190 -15.79 13.48 -19.65
N ASN A 191 -16.73 14.35 -20.01
CA ASN A 191 -16.86 15.70 -19.47
C ASN A 191 -18.04 15.86 -18.50
N THR A 192 -18.96 14.90 -18.43
CA THR A 192 -20.08 14.97 -17.49
C THR A 192 -19.56 14.76 -16.06
N GLY A 193 -19.80 15.73 -15.17
CA GLY A 193 -19.34 15.72 -13.77
C GLY A 193 -18.48 16.94 -13.45
N SER A 194 -17.74 16.86 -12.34
CA SER A 194 -16.99 17.97 -11.76
C SER A 194 -15.48 17.71 -11.70
N TRP A 195 -14.69 18.79 -11.61
CA TRP A 195 -13.27 18.74 -11.22
C TRP A 195 -13.04 19.10 -9.74
N GLN A 196 -14.08 19.49 -9.01
CA GLN A 196 -13.95 19.97 -7.63
C GLN A 196 -13.44 18.90 -6.65
N GLY A 197 -13.72 17.62 -6.90
CA GLY A 197 -13.22 16.49 -6.11
C GLY A 197 -11.84 15.97 -6.55
N PHE A 198 -11.10 16.66 -7.41
CA PHE A 198 -9.85 16.18 -7.98
C PHE A 198 -8.83 15.75 -6.92
N TRP A 199 -8.52 16.62 -5.95
CA TRP A 199 -7.52 16.28 -4.93
C TRP A 199 -7.96 15.19 -3.96
N PRO A 200 -9.18 15.18 -3.41
CA PRO A 200 -9.68 14.03 -2.68
C PRO A 200 -9.60 12.70 -3.45
N GLY A 201 -9.96 12.71 -4.74
CA GLY A 201 -9.82 11.55 -5.61
C GLY A 201 -8.35 11.14 -5.84
N ALA A 202 -7.47 12.11 -6.09
CA ALA A 202 -6.03 11.85 -6.23
C ALA A 202 -5.42 11.33 -4.91
N ASP A 203 -5.84 11.86 -3.76
CA ASP A 203 -5.42 11.38 -2.44
C ASP A 203 -5.85 9.92 -2.20
N ALA A 204 -7.02 9.50 -2.67
CA ALA A 204 -7.47 8.12 -2.59
C ALA A 204 -6.55 7.18 -3.40
N ALA A 205 -6.19 7.54 -4.64
CA ALA A 205 -5.25 6.76 -5.44
C ALA A 205 -3.83 6.77 -4.86
N LEU A 206 -3.39 7.90 -4.32
CA LEU A 206 -2.10 8.07 -3.64
C LEU A 206 -2.04 7.20 -2.37
N ALA A 207 -3.12 7.15 -1.57
CA ALA A 207 -3.18 6.41 -0.32
C ALA A 207 -2.91 4.90 -0.53
N VAL A 208 -3.42 4.30 -1.61
CA VAL A 208 -3.15 2.90 -1.94
C VAL A 208 -1.67 2.67 -2.24
N ALA A 209 -1.04 3.55 -3.03
CA ALA A 209 0.40 3.43 -3.29
C ALA A 209 1.22 3.59 -2.00
N VAL A 210 0.99 4.64 -1.21
CA VAL A 210 1.79 4.93 -0.01
C VAL A 210 1.60 3.94 1.12
N SER A 211 0.56 3.12 1.10
CA SER A 211 0.39 2.02 2.05
C SER A 211 1.56 1.01 2.02
N TRP A 212 2.30 0.96 0.91
CA TRP A 212 3.50 0.14 0.75
C TRP A 212 4.78 0.78 1.30
N ILE A 213 4.79 2.09 1.62
CA ILE A 213 5.96 2.79 2.16
C ILE A 213 6.53 2.10 3.39
N PRO A 214 5.72 1.73 4.42
CA PRO A 214 6.25 1.12 5.63
C PRO A 214 6.79 -0.30 5.44
N VAL A 215 6.64 -0.89 4.27
CA VAL A 215 7.14 -2.24 3.95
C VAL A 215 8.02 -2.29 2.71
N ALA A 216 8.23 -1.16 2.03
CA ALA A 216 9.01 -1.12 0.79
C ALA A 216 10.42 -1.72 0.96
N SER A 217 11.05 -1.48 2.10
CA SER A 217 12.37 -2.00 2.42
C SER A 217 12.40 -3.50 2.75
N ASP A 218 11.27 -4.11 3.12
CA ASP A 218 11.18 -5.55 3.39
C ASP A 218 11.47 -6.38 2.13
N TYR A 219 11.15 -5.84 0.97
CA TYR A 219 11.37 -6.46 -0.34
C TYR A 219 12.63 -5.95 -1.03
N SER A 220 12.86 -4.63 -0.99
CA SER A 220 14.01 -4.02 -1.64
C SER A 220 15.34 -4.38 -0.99
N ARG A 221 15.37 -4.82 0.28
CA ARG A 221 16.59 -5.33 0.94
C ARG A 221 17.21 -6.53 0.22
N HIS A 222 16.41 -7.23 -0.58
CA HIS A 222 16.85 -8.35 -1.41
C HIS A 222 17.33 -7.93 -2.80
N SER A 223 17.30 -6.62 -3.12
CA SER A 223 17.70 -6.09 -4.43
C SER A 223 19.22 -6.06 -4.61
N LYS A 224 19.69 -6.43 -5.80
CA LYS A 224 21.08 -6.31 -6.21
C LYS A 224 21.52 -4.87 -6.48
N SER A 225 20.57 -3.95 -6.75
CA SER A 225 20.84 -2.57 -7.15
C SER A 225 19.90 -1.59 -6.45
N VAL A 226 20.46 -0.50 -5.91
CA VAL A 226 19.69 0.57 -5.27
C VAL A 226 18.84 1.34 -6.27
N THR A 227 19.44 1.71 -7.43
CA THR A 227 18.70 2.40 -8.50
C THR A 227 17.66 1.50 -9.15
N GLY A 228 17.98 0.21 -9.27
CA GLY A 228 17.03 -0.80 -9.73
C GLY A 228 15.83 -0.97 -8.77
N ALA A 229 16.06 -0.97 -7.47
CA ALA A 229 14.97 -1.03 -6.48
C ALA A 229 14.05 0.20 -6.57
N PHE A 230 14.63 1.41 -6.67
CA PHE A 230 13.88 2.64 -6.86
C PHE A 230 13.03 2.62 -8.14
N GLY A 231 13.69 2.37 -9.28
CA GLY A 231 13.01 2.39 -10.59
C GLY A 231 11.94 1.30 -10.72
N ALA A 232 12.23 0.09 -10.24
CA ALA A 232 11.31 -1.02 -10.28
C ALA A 232 10.05 -0.76 -9.41
N ALA A 233 10.22 -0.24 -8.20
CA ALA A 233 9.10 0.12 -7.34
C ALA A 233 8.26 1.26 -7.94
N THR A 234 8.92 2.34 -8.41
CA THR A 234 8.21 3.49 -8.99
C THR A 234 7.46 3.12 -10.26
N VAL A 235 8.15 2.55 -11.24
CA VAL A 235 7.59 2.31 -12.58
C VAL A 235 6.68 1.08 -12.59
N GLY A 236 7.13 -0.02 -12.00
CA GLY A 236 6.37 -1.27 -11.97
C GLY A 236 5.02 -1.09 -11.29
N TYR A 237 5.02 -0.47 -10.10
CA TYR A 237 3.79 -0.23 -9.35
C TYR A 237 2.89 0.80 -10.04
N SER A 238 3.44 1.93 -10.55
CA SER A 238 2.63 2.96 -11.24
C SER A 238 1.86 2.40 -12.41
N ILE A 239 2.52 1.67 -13.31
CA ILE A 239 1.88 1.16 -14.54
C ILE A 239 0.69 0.27 -14.20
N THR A 240 0.86 -0.64 -13.26
CA THR A 240 -0.15 -1.64 -12.96
C THR A 240 -1.27 -1.11 -12.09
N GLN A 241 -0.99 -0.25 -11.11
CA GLN A 241 -2.05 0.41 -10.33
C GLN A 241 -2.89 1.33 -11.21
N ILE A 242 -2.29 2.14 -12.09
CA ILE A 242 -3.04 2.97 -13.05
C ILE A 242 -3.93 2.08 -13.93
N ALA A 243 -3.38 1.00 -14.46
CA ALA A 243 -4.14 0.08 -15.29
C ALA A 243 -5.34 -0.52 -14.54
N CYS A 244 -5.15 -0.96 -13.27
CA CYS A 244 -6.25 -1.46 -12.43
C CYS A 244 -7.34 -0.43 -12.20
N TYR A 245 -6.97 0.77 -11.79
CA TYR A 245 -7.93 1.86 -11.57
C TYR A 245 -8.68 2.23 -12.85
N LEU A 246 -8.00 2.28 -14.00
CA LEU A 246 -8.65 2.57 -15.28
C LEU A 246 -9.68 1.49 -15.64
N LEU A 247 -9.36 0.22 -15.44
CA LEU A 247 -10.33 -0.87 -15.64
C LEU A 247 -11.49 -0.78 -14.65
N GLY A 248 -11.21 -0.43 -13.39
CA GLY A 248 -12.26 -0.18 -12.38
C GLY A 248 -13.17 0.99 -12.76
N LEU A 249 -12.60 2.13 -13.20
CA LEU A 249 -13.37 3.28 -13.69
C LEU A 249 -14.24 2.93 -14.91
N LEU A 250 -13.70 2.17 -15.87
CA LEU A 250 -14.47 1.68 -17.02
C LEU A 250 -15.57 0.72 -16.58
N GLY A 251 -15.27 -0.21 -15.67
CA GLY A 251 -16.27 -1.12 -15.10
C GLY A 251 -17.41 -0.36 -14.42
N LEU A 252 -17.10 0.58 -13.53
CA LEU A 252 -18.08 1.42 -12.85
C LEU A 252 -18.94 2.24 -13.82
N ALA A 253 -18.33 2.78 -14.87
CA ALA A 253 -19.06 3.53 -15.89
C ALA A 253 -20.11 2.67 -16.60
N LEU A 254 -19.79 1.39 -16.86
CA LEU A 254 -20.70 0.44 -17.53
C LEU A 254 -21.83 -0.07 -16.62
N VAL A 255 -21.67 0.05 -15.29
CA VAL A 255 -22.71 -0.34 -14.31
C VAL A 255 -23.30 0.88 -13.57
N ALA A 256 -23.22 2.07 -14.16
CA ALA A 256 -23.76 3.32 -13.62
C ALA A 256 -23.26 3.67 -12.19
N GLY A 257 -22.03 3.29 -11.88
CA GLY A 257 -21.37 3.60 -10.60
C GLY A 257 -21.69 2.61 -9.47
N ASP A 258 -22.37 1.52 -9.73
CA ASP A 258 -22.66 0.48 -8.74
C ASP A 258 -21.41 -0.34 -8.43
N ALA A 259 -20.86 -0.13 -7.23
CA ALA A 259 -19.63 -0.78 -6.79
C ALA A 259 -19.78 -2.30 -6.59
N ASP A 260 -20.97 -2.77 -6.23
CA ASP A 260 -21.23 -4.20 -6.03
C ASP A 260 -21.21 -4.97 -7.36
N ARG A 261 -21.38 -4.25 -8.48
CA ARG A 261 -21.42 -4.80 -9.83
C ARG A 261 -20.18 -4.47 -10.66
N VAL A 262 -19.12 -3.94 -10.05
CA VAL A 262 -17.90 -3.50 -10.75
C VAL A 262 -17.24 -4.61 -11.58
N PHE A 263 -17.42 -5.87 -11.20
CA PHE A 263 -16.88 -7.04 -11.91
C PHE A 263 -17.78 -7.56 -13.04
N ASP A 264 -19.07 -7.21 -13.05
CA ASP A 264 -20.03 -7.71 -14.07
C ASP A 264 -19.57 -7.46 -15.51
N PRO A 265 -19.07 -6.27 -15.89
CA PRO A 265 -18.61 -6.02 -17.26
C PRO A 265 -17.44 -6.90 -17.68
N MET A 266 -16.59 -7.33 -16.73
CA MET A 266 -15.45 -8.21 -17.01
C MET A 266 -15.91 -9.66 -17.21
N LEU A 267 -16.92 -10.10 -16.46
CA LEU A 267 -17.49 -11.43 -16.58
C LEU A 267 -18.38 -11.58 -17.81
N ALA A 268 -19.01 -10.49 -18.27
CA ALA A 268 -19.92 -10.49 -19.42
C ALA A 268 -19.20 -10.60 -20.78
N VAL A 269 -17.88 -10.34 -20.89
CA VAL A 269 -17.14 -10.45 -22.14
C VAL A 269 -16.78 -11.91 -22.47
N PRO A 270 -16.56 -12.27 -23.75
CA PRO A 270 -16.13 -13.61 -24.12
C PRO A 270 -14.86 -14.03 -23.34
N LEU A 271 -14.80 -15.26 -22.83
CA LEU A 271 -13.69 -15.74 -21.98
C LEU A 271 -13.45 -14.92 -20.69
N GLY A 272 -14.33 -13.98 -20.35
CA GLY A 272 -14.21 -13.10 -19.18
C GLY A 272 -14.01 -13.89 -17.88
N VAL A 273 -14.76 -14.98 -17.69
CA VAL A 273 -14.63 -15.89 -16.53
C VAL A 273 -13.20 -16.43 -16.40
N ILE A 274 -12.54 -16.81 -17.51
CA ILE A 274 -11.18 -17.37 -17.46
C ILE A 274 -10.18 -16.29 -17.05
N PHE A 275 -10.21 -15.13 -17.70
CA PHE A 275 -9.27 -14.03 -17.41
C PHE A 275 -9.53 -13.40 -16.05
N PHE A 276 -10.78 -13.30 -15.62
CA PHE A 276 -11.12 -12.83 -14.28
C PHE A 276 -10.67 -13.82 -13.21
N GLY A 277 -10.80 -15.13 -13.45
CA GLY A 277 -10.25 -16.17 -12.59
C GLY A 277 -8.74 -16.05 -12.37
N VAL A 278 -7.98 -15.65 -13.40
CA VAL A 278 -6.54 -15.36 -13.26
C VAL A 278 -6.31 -14.20 -12.28
N LEU A 279 -7.13 -13.15 -12.34
CA LEU A 279 -7.01 -12.02 -11.41
C LEU A 279 -7.38 -12.40 -9.98
N VAL A 280 -8.44 -13.18 -9.78
CA VAL A 280 -8.84 -13.68 -8.44
C VAL A 280 -7.75 -14.56 -7.83
N LEU A 281 -7.18 -15.49 -8.60
CA LEU A 281 -6.07 -16.33 -8.13
C LEU A 281 -4.82 -15.51 -7.81
N ARG A 282 -4.56 -14.47 -8.58
CA ARG A 282 -3.44 -13.57 -8.34
C ARG A 282 -3.61 -12.79 -7.04
N GLU A 283 -4.82 -12.46 -6.62
CA GLU A 283 -5.06 -11.68 -5.39
C GLU A 283 -4.54 -12.38 -4.13
N VAL A 284 -4.48 -13.71 -4.12
CA VAL A 284 -3.86 -14.50 -3.05
C VAL A 284 -2.40 -14.10 -2.80
N ASP A 285 -1.69 -13.66 -3.84
CA ASP A 285 -0.32 -13.15 -3.76
C ASP A 285 -0.22 -11.80 -3.05
N GLN A 286 -1.20 -10.94 -3.20
CA GLN A 286 -1.29 -9.68 -2.48
C GLN A 286 -1.39 -9.93 -0.98
N SER A 287 -2.31 -10.80 -0.58
CA SER A 287 -2.52 -11.21 0.81
C SER A 287 -1.28 -11.86 1.43
N PHE A 288 -0.51 -12.63 0.63
CA PHE A 288 0.81 -13.15 1.05
C PHE A 288 1.75 -12.02 1.49
N ALA A 289 1.85 -10.94 0.72
CA ALA A 289 2.76 -9.83 1.01
C ALA A 289 2.42 -9.17 2.36
N ASN A 290 1.13 -8.98 2.65
CA ASN A 290 0.65 -8.44 3.92
C ASN A 290 1.02 -9.33 5.10
N THR A 291 0.76 -10.63 5.00
CA THR A 291 1.08 -11.62 6.06
C THR A 291 2.59 -11.69 6.30
N TYR A 292 3.41 -11.71 5.25
CA TYR A 292 4.86 -11.73 5.34
C TYR A 292 5.42 -10.48 6.03
N SER A 293 5.02 -9.29 5.58
CA SER A 293 5.52 -8.04 6.15
C SER A 293 5.02 -7.79 7.58
N THR A 294 3.83 -8.31 7.95
CA THR A 294 3.38 -8.33 9.34
C THR A 294 4.34 -9.14 10.21
N ALA A 295 4.72 -10.34 9.77
CA ALA A 295 5.67 -11.18 10.52
C ALA A 295 7.03 -10.49 10.68
N VAL A 296 7.58 -9.89 9.62
CA VAL A 296 8.84 -9.12 9.66
C VAL A 296 8.73 -7.89 10.58
N SER A 297 7.58 -7.23 10.60
CA SER A 297 7.34 -6.10 11.51
C SER A 297 7.30 -6.55 12.97
N ILE A 298 6.70 -7.70 13.29
CA ILE A 298 6.72 -8.28 14.62
C ILE A 298 8.16 -8.66 15.02
N GLN A 299 8.97 -9.18 14.10
CA GLN A 299 10.38 -9.47 14.35
C GLN A 299 11.19 -8.21 14.69
N ASN A 300 10.79 -6.99 14.27
CA ASN A 300 11.41 -5.75 14.76
C ASN A 300 11.22 -5.56 16.28
N LEU A 301 10.10 -6.02 16.83
CA LEU A 301 9.81 -5.98 18.28
C LEU A 301 10.47 -7.16 19.02
N ARG A 302 10.50 -8.33 18.37
CA ARG A 302 11.06 -9.58 18.92
C ARG A 302 11.90 -10.29 17.84
N PRO A 303 13.17 -9.95 17.65
CA PRO A 303 14.02 -10.43 16.55
C PRO A 303 14.15 -11.96 16.48
N SER A 304 14.12 -12.65 17.62
CA SER A 304 14.23 -14.11 17.75
C SER A 304 12.94 -14.88 17.45
N ALA A 305 11.82 -14.21 17.16
CA ALA A 305 10.56 -14.89 16.85
C ALA A 305 10.66 -15.58 15.48
N ASP A 306 10.24 -16.84 15.41
CA ASP A 306 10.22 -17.61 14.17
C ASP A 306 9.16 -17.04 13.20
N ARG A 307 9.60 -16.60 12.03
CA ARG A 307 8.75 -16.01 11.00
C ARG A 307 7.63 -16.96 10.54
N ARG A 308 7.90 -18.26 10.43
CA ARG A 308 6.92 -19.25 9.96
C ARG A 308 5.76 -19.39 10.95
N VAL A 309 6.08 -19.45 12.24
CA VAL A 309 5.07 -19.48 13.31
C VAL A 309 4.23 -18.22 13.28
N LEU A 310 4.88 -17.04 13.15
CA LEU A 310 4.18 -15.77 13.03
C LEU A 310 3.25 -15.76 11.82
N CYS A 311 3.70 -16.21 10.65
CA CYS A 311 2.88 -16.24 9.43
C CYS A 311 1.61 -17.10 9.61
N VAL A 312 1.71 -18.25 10.30
CA VAL A 312 0.52 -19.09 10.58
C VAL A 312 -0.45 -18.38 11.53
N ILE A 313 0.05 -17.77 12.60
CA ILE A 313 -0.80 -17.02 13.56
C ILE A 313 -1.49 -15.85 12.88
N ILE A 314 -0.74 -15.07 12.09
CA ILE A 314 -1.26 -13.91 11.38
C ILE A 314 -2.27 -14.32 10.31
N GLY A 315 -1.98 -15.36 9.54
CA GLY A 315 -2.90 -15.89 8.54
C GLY A 315 -4.23 -16.36 9.15
N ALA A 316 -4.17 -17.03 10.31
CA ALA A 316 -5.38 -17.41 11.05
C ALA A 316 -6.16 -16.18 11.55
N LEU A 317 -5.47 -15.16 12.09
CA LEU A 317 -6.08 -13.92 12.56
C LEU A 317 -6.77 -13.16 11.42
N ILE A 318 -6.09 -12.96 10.29
CA ILE A 318 -6.63 -12.29 9.10
C ILE A 318 -7.86 -13.03 8.57
N THR A 319 -7.80 -14.37 8.52
CA THR A 319 -8.93 -15.20 8.09
C THR A 319 -10.14 -15.05 9.02
N LEU A 320 -9.90 -15.06 10.34
CA LEU A 320 -10.97 -14.86 11.32
C LEU A 320 -11.61 -13.46 11.19
N LEU A 321 -10.80 -12.42 11.01
CA LEU A 321 -11.31 -11.06 10.80
C LEU A 321 -12.12 -10.95 9.50
N ALA A 322 -11.67 -11.56 8.42
CA ALA A 322 -12.38 -11.57 7.15
C ALA A 322 -13.74 -12.32 7.20
N LEU A 323 -13.92 -13.23 8.17
CA LEU A 323 -15.21 -13.88 8.42
C LEU A 323 -16.20 -12.99 9.20
N THR A 324 -15.75 -11.87 9.77
CA THR A 324 -16.54 -11.02 10.69
C THR A 324 -16.66 -9.56 10.26
N LEU A 325 -15.78 -9.07 9.37
CA LEU A 325 -15.76 -7.68 8.92
C LEU A 325 -16.41 -7.51 7.54
N ASP A 326 -16.77 -6.25 7.23
CA ASP A 326 -17.37 -5.84 5.96
C ASP A 326 -16.41 -4.97 5.15
N ILE A 327 -16.45 -5.13 3.82
CA ILE A 327 -15.67 -4.34 2.86
C ILE A 327 -16.05 -2.84 2.88
N ALA A 328 -17.25 -2.47 3.35
CA ALA A 328 -17.72 -1.09 3.41
C ALA A 328 -16.79 -0.15 4.23
N GLN A 329 -15.98 -0.70 5.13
CA GLN A 329 -15.03 0.09 5.92
C GLN A 329 -13.72 0.44 5.18
N PHE A 330 -13.57 0.01 3.94
CA PHE A 330 -12.31 0.15 3.18
C PHE A 330 -11.87 1.60 2.98
N SER A 331 -12.80 2.52 2.64
CA SER A 331 -12.47 3.94 2.41
C SER A 331 -11.92 4.62 3.66
N ASN A 332 -12.54 4.40 4.83
CA ASN A 332 -12.06 4.93 6.11
C ASN A 332 -10.68 4.36 6.47
N PHE A 333 -10.45 3.09 6.18
CA PHE A 333 -9.17 2.45 6.38
C PHE A 333 -8.05 3.11 5.54
N LEU A 334 -8.32 3.42 4.25
CA LEU A 334 -7.37 4.13 3.38
C LEU A 334 -7.00 5.52 3.92
N LEU A 335 -7.98 6.28 4.39
CA LEU A 335 -7.73 7.62 4.96
C LEU A 335 -6.86 7.55 6.21
N LEU A 336 -7.12 6.57 7.11
CA LEU A 336 -6.28 6.36 8.30
C LEU A 336 -4.83 6.03 7.92
N ILE A 337 -4.61 5.15 6.96
CA ILE A 337 -3.27 4.79 6.47
C ILE A 337 -2.56 6.01 5.89
N GLY A 338 -3.22 6.76 5.02
CA GLY A 338 -2.67 7.98 4.42
C GLY A 338 -2.25 8.99 5.50
N SER A 339 -3.09 9.19 6.52
CA SER A 339 -2.81 10.13 7.60
C SER A 339 -1.59 9.78 8.46
N VAL A 340 -1.27 8.50 8.59
CA VAL A 340 -0.15 8.00 9.39
C VAL A 340 1.14 7.92 8.58
N PHE A 341 1.11 7.28 7.42
CA PHE A 341 2.34 6.90 6.72
C PHE A 341 2.85 7.94 5.72
N VAL A 342 2.00 8.80 5.19
CA VAL A 342 2.45 9.91 4.33
C VAL A 342 3.32 10.91 5.09
N PRO A 343 2.90 11.45 6.25
CA PRO A 343 3.76 12.35 7.02
C PRO A 343 4.98 11.65 7.60
N MET A 344 4.89 10.36 7.97
CA MET A 344 6.05 9.57 8.39
C MET A 344 7.11 9.53 7.28
N PHE A 345 6.68 9.33 6.04
CA PHE A 345 7.59 9.36 4.90
C PHE A 345 8.19 10.75 4.69
N GLY A 346 7.45 11.83 4.92
CA GLY A 346 7.97 13.21 4.90
C GLY A 346 9.15 13.40 5.85
N VAL A 347 9.04 12.88 7.08
CA VAL A 347 10.14 12.89 8.05
C VAL A 347 11.34 12.04 7.57
N LEU A 348 11.07 10.82 7.09
CA LEU A 348 12.10 9.91 6.57
C LEU A 348 12.84 10.52 5.37
N ALA A 349 12.11 11.13 4.43
CA ALA A 349 12.68 11.73 3.23
C ALA A 349 13.69 12.84 3.59
N VAL A 350 13.32 13.73 4.51
CA VAL A 350 14.21 14.80 4.96
C VAL A 350 15.41 14.25 5.74
N ASP A 351 15.17 13.41 6.73
CA ASP A 351 16.25 12.93 7.60
C ASP A 351 17.26 12.05 6.83
N TYR A 352 16.77 11.18 5.97
CA TYR A 352 17.62 10.25 5.22
C TYR A 352 18.33 10.90 4.04
N PHE A 353 17.60 11.66 3.20
CA PHE A 353 18.15 12.18 1.94
C PHE A 353 18.74 13.57 2.08
N LEU A 354 18.09 14.51 2.78
CA LEU A 354 18.53 15.91 2.89
C LEU A 354 19.52 16.08 4.02
N HIS A 355 19.31 15.49 5.19
CA HIS A 355 20.26 15.61 6.31
C HIS A 355 21.47 14.68 6.16
N GLY A 356 21.53 13.88 5.10
CA GLY A 356 22.69 13.03 4.79
C GLY A 356 22.94 11.92 5.80
N ARG A 357 21.96 11.56 6.63
CA ARG A 357 22.08 10.49 7.63
C ARG A 357 22.12 9.08 7.05
N ARG A 358 21.96 8.94 5.74
CA ARG A 358 22.02 7.67 5.01
C ARG A 358 23.25 6.78 5.30
N ARG A 359 24.33 7.38 5.85
CA ARG A 359 25.57 6.67 6.24
C ARG A 359 25.69 6.43 7.75
N SER A 360 24.80 7.00 8.55
CA SER A 360 24.92 7.03 10.00
C SER A 360 23.66 6.60 10.75
N TYR A 361 22.74 5.88 10.09
CA TYR A 361 21.58 5.31 10.81
C TYR A 361 22.06 4.23 11.78
N ASP A 362 21.80 4.49 13.07
CA ASP A 362 21.99 3.48 14.12
C ASP A 362 20.77 2.57 14.12
N LEU A 363 20.96 1.34 13.69
CA LEU A 363 19.93 0.29 13.62
C LEU A 363 19.96 -0.66 14.82
N SER A 364 20.85 -0.38 15.80
CA SER A 364 21.02 -1.20 17.00
C SER A 364 19.78 -1.17 17.90
N ALA A 365 19.72 -2.13 18.80
CA ALA A 365 18.67 -2.18 19.83
C ALA A 365 18.77 -1.03 20.87
N GLN A 366 19.88 -0.27 20.87
CA GLN A 366 20.18 0.85 21.78
C GLN A 366 20.07 2.22 21.11
N ALA A 367 19.63 2.32 19.86
CA ALA A 367 19.52 3.59 19.16
C ALA A 367 18.73 4.62 19.98
N PRO A 368 19.29 5.83 20.20
CA PRO A 368 18.71 6.82 21.11
C PRO A 368 17.39 7.39 20.57
N SER A 369 16.45 7.67 21.47
CA SER A 369 15.14 8.24 21.12
C SER A 369 15.27 9.64 20.54
N ARG A 370 14.60 9.88 19.40
CA ARG A 370 14.64 11.13 18.62
C ARG A 370 13.26 11.80 18.63
N TRP A 371 12.86 12.32 19.80
CA TRP A 371 11.55 12.92 20.04
C TRP A 371 11.16 14.03 19.05
N GLY A 372 12.13 14.82 18.58
CA GLY A 372 11.87 15.83 17.57
C GLY A 372 11.35 15.26 16.24
N MET A 373 11.81 14.08 15.84
CA MET A 373 11.31 13.43 14.62
C MET A 373 9.89 12.88 14.82
N LEU A 374 9.59 12.39 16.03
CA LEU A 374 8.22 11.99 16.40
C LEU A 374 7.27 13.19 16.39
N LEU A 375 7.71 14.35 16.92
CA LEU A 375 6.93 15.59 16.87
C LEU A 375 6.67 16.03 15.42
N ALA A 376 7.68 15.99 14.55
CA ALA A 376 7.51 16.33 13.14
C ALA A 376 6.47 15.43 12.46
N TRP A 377 6.50 14.12 12.74
CA TRP A 377 5.51 13.17 12.26
C TRP A 377 4.11 13.49 12.76
N PHE A 378 3.96 13.76 14.07
CA PHE A 378 2.68 14.12 14.67
C PHE A 378 2.08 15.41 14.08
N LEU A 379 2.90 16.43 13.81
CA LEU A 379 2.43 17.67 13.17
C LEU A 379 1.88 17.40 11.77
N GLY A 380 2.53 16.54 10.98
CA GLY A 380 2.01 16.13 9.68
C GLY A 380 0.72 15.32 9.79
N PHE A 381 0.65 14.39 10.75
CA PHE A 381 -0.57 13.65 11.05
C PHE A 381 -1.74 14.59 11.41
N ALA A 382 -1.51 15.55 12.30
CA ALA A 382 -2.51 16.54 12.68
C ALA A 382 -2.96 17.39 11.48
N ALA A 383 -2.03 17.81 10.61
CA ALA A 383 -2.37 18.54 9.39
C ALA A 383 -3.29 17.72 8.47
N PHE A 384 -3.03 16.42 8.30
CA PHE A 384 -3.94 15.55 7.54
C PHE A 384 -5.34 15.53 8.15
N GLN A 385 -5.42 15.30 9.47
CA GLN A 385 -6.70 15.17 10.17
C GLN A 385 -7.53 16.46 10.15
N VAL A 386 -6.89 17.62 10.19
CA VAL A 386 -7.60 18.91 10.06
C VAL A 386 -8.23 19.07 8.67
N ILE A 387 -7.58 18.55 7.64
CA ILE A 387 -8.08 18.66 6.25
C ILE A 387 -9.12 17.57 5.96
N ASN A 388 -8.81 16.31 6.26
CA ASN A 388 -9.68 15.17 5.98
C ASN A 388 -9.62 14.12 7.12
N PRO A 389 -10.45 14.23 8.16
CA PRO A 389 -10.46 13.29 9.28
C PRO A 389 -11.17 11.96 8.98
N GLY A 390 -11.70 11.76 7.76
CA GLY A 390 -12.53 10.62 7.42
C GLY A 390 -13.92 10.68 8.06
N GLU A 391 -14.62 9.54 8.07
CA GLU A 391 -16.03 9.45 8.48
C GLU A 391 -16.24 8.76 9.84
N LEU A 392 -15.16 8.43 10.57
CA LEU A 392 -15.28 7.78 11.88
C LEU A 392 -15.89 8.74 12.91
N GLY A 393 -17.16 8.56 13.24
CA GLY A 393 -18.09 9.48 13.89
C GLY A 393 -17.53 10.40 14.99
N TRP A 394 -17.00 9.87 16.11
CA TRP A 394 -16.43 10.69 17.19
C TRP A 394 -15.11 11.35 16.79
N TRP A 395 -14.31 10.68 15.98
CA TRP A 395 -13.01 11.15 15.50
C TRP A 395 -13.17 12.32 14.53
N SER A 396 -14.06 12.15 13.55
CA SER A 396 -14.39 13.22 12.59
C SER A 396 -14.93 14.45 13.31
N ARG A 397 -15.85 14.29 14.30
CA ARG A 397 -16.36 15.41 15.09
C ARG A 397 -15.27 16.15 15.87
N LEU A 398 -14.30 15.44 16.43
CA LEU A 398 -13.18 16.04 17.14
C LEU A 398 -12.38 16.97 16.23
N TRP A 399 -11.97 16.47 15.07
CA TRP A 399 -11.08 17.22 14.17
C TRP A 399 -11.81 18.31 13.38
N THR A 400 -13.07 18.08 12.98
CA THR A 400 -13.91 19.14 12.39
C THR A 400 -14.19 20.24 13.40
N GLY A 401 -14.53 19.91 14.63
CA GLY A 401 -14.69 20.89 15.68
C GLY A 401 -13.46 21.73 15.98
N LEU A 402 -12.27 21.10 15.96
CA LEU A 402 -10.99 21.81 16.08
C LEU A 402 -10.75 22.75 14.88
N ARG A 403 -11.01 22.27 13.67
CA ARG A 403 -10.91 23.07 12.43
C ARG A 403 -11.84 24.29 12.47
N ASP A 404 -13.08 24.09 12.89
CA ASP A 404 -14.08 25.15 12.99
C ASP A 404 -13.69 26.19 14.07
N ALA A 405 -13.15 25.71 15.20
CA ALA A 405 -12.67 26.59 16.29
C ALA A 405 -11.52 27.50 15.86
N ILE A 406 -10.66 27.07 14.93
CA ILE A 406 -9.59 27.92 14.38
C ILE A 406 -10.03 28.69 13.12
N GLY A 407 -11.30 28.58 12.70
CA GLY A 407 -11.85 29.27 11.53
C GLY A 407 -11.24 28.86 10.20
N PHE A 408 -10.68 27.63 10.09
CA PHE A 408 -10.03 27.17 8.88
C PHE A 408 -11.04 26.50 7.92
N THR A 409 -11.12 27.04 6.72
CA THR A 409 -11.88 26.42 5.61
C THR A 409 -10.91 25.72 4.67
N VAL A 410 -11.17 24.43 4.40
CA VAL A 410 -10.32 23.63 3.50
C VAL A 410 -10.48 24.09 2.05
N PRO A 411 -9.44 24.64 1.40
CA PRO A 411 -9.53 25.03 0.00
C PRO A 411 -9.69 23.81 -0.91
N ALA A 412 -10.46 23.93 -1.99
CA ALA A 412 -10.71 22.83 -2.93
C ALA A 412 -9.45 22.27 -3.61
N TRP A 413 -8.36 23.07 -3.67
CA TRP A 413 -7.08 22.66 -4.24
C TRP A 413 -6.17 21.91 -3.22
N MET A 414 -6.55 21.81 -1.95
CA MET A 414 -5.69 21.29 -0.90
C MET A 414 -5.81 19.77 -0.78
N SER A 415 -4.73 19.07 -1.06
CA SER A 415 -4.57 17.64 -0.79
C SER A 415 -4.21 17.43 0.68
N ALA A 416 -4.93 16.56 1.38
CA ALA A 416 -4.62 16.19 2.76
C ALA A 416 -3.28 15.45 2.83
N ALA A 417 -3.03 14.53 1.92
CA ALA A 417 -1.81 13.74 1.85
C ALA A 417 -0.59 14.63 1.59
N LEU A 418 -0.61 15.44 0.52
CA LEU A 418 0.53 16.31 0.17
C LEU A 418 0.81 17.37 1.25
N THR A 419 -0.24 17.97 1.81
CA THR A 419 -0.07 18.95 2.89
C THR A 419 0.55 18.30 4.14
N SER A 420 0.10 17.13 4.53
CA SER A 420 0.67 16.39 5.66
C SER A 420 2.14 16.03 5.44
N PHE A 421 2.49 15.61 4.22
CA PHE A 421 3.87 15.36 3.82
C PHE A 421 4.73 16.61 3.98
N VAL A 422 4.29 17.75 3.42
CA VAL A 422 5.02 19.01 3.44
C VAL A 422 5.20 19.52 4.88
N VAL A 423 4.15 19.50 5.71
CA VAL A 423 4.22 19.91 7.11
C VAL A 423 5.21 19.06 7.88
N ALA A 424 5.15 17.73 7.74
CA ALA A 424 6.08 16.82 8.41
C ALA A 424 7.52 17.01 7.94
N ALA A 425 7.72 17.20 6.63
CA ALA A 425 9.03 17.40 6.02
C ALA A 425 9.67 18.72 6.49
N LEU A 426 8.91 19.82 6.49
CA LEU A 426 9.39 21.13 6.96
C LEU A 426 9.72 21.08 8.47
N ALA A 427 8.85 20.49 9.29
CA ALA A 427 9.10 20.32 10.71
C ALA A 427 10.39 19.51 10.97
N ALA A 428 10.57 18.40 10.24
CA ALA A 428 11.78 17.58 10.33
C ALA A 428 13.03 18.34 9.88
N ALA A 429 12.93 19.16 8.81
CA ALA A 429 14.04 19.99 8.32
C ALA A 429 14.47 21.03 9.36
N ILE A 430 13.52 21.74 9.94
CA ILE A 430 13.76 22.76 10.97
C ILE A 430 14.41 22.12 12.20
N ILE A 431 13.80 21.07 12.74
CA ILE A 431 14.31 20.38 13.95
C ILE A 431 15.72 19.80 13.70
N GLY A 432 15.96 19.24 12.51
CA GLY A 432 17.26 18.71 12.12
C GLY A 432 18.35 19.80 12.01
N ALA A 433 18.00 20.99 11.50
CA ALA A 433 18.92 22.12 11.39
C ALA A 433 19.35 22.67 12.78
N PHE A 434 18.42 22.80 13.72
CA PHE A 434 18.74 23.23 15.09
C PHE A 434 19.68 22.26 15.81
N ARG A 435 19.49 20.94 15.64
CA ARG A 435 20.37 19.94 16.24
C ARG A 435 21.81 19.96 15.71
N ARG A 436 22.00 20.32 14.44
CA ARG A 436 23.36 20.44 13.87
C ARG A 436 24.10 21.62 14.47
N ARG A 437 23.46 22.77 14.59
CA ARG A 437 24.06 23.96 15.19
C ARG A 437 24.46 23.75 16.66
N GLY A 438 23.64 23.03 17.45
CA GLY A 438 23.94 22.72 18.84
C GLY A 438 25.01 21.61 19.02
N ALA A 439 25.41 20.90 17.98
CA ALA A 439 26.49 19.91 18.02
C ALA A 439 27.84 20.50 17.55
N GLU A 440 27.83 21.67 16.91
CA GLU A 440 29.02 22.41 16.43
C GLU A 440 29.43 23.52 17.39
N SER A 441 28.59 23.86 18.37
CA SER A 441 28.86 24.76 19.50
C SER A 441 29.29 23.97 20.73
#